data_ef8fd72e8b8abec1e756c7ac83648573
#
_entry.id   ef8fd72e8b8abec1e756c7ac83648573
#
_cell.length_a   1.000
_cell.length_b   1.000
_cell.length_c   1.000
_cell.angle_alpha   90.00
_cell.angle_beta   90.00
_cell.angle_gamma   90.00
#
_symmetry.space_group_name_H-M   'P 1'
#
loop_
_entity.id
_entity.type
_entity.pdbx_description
1 polymer ?
#
loop_
_entity_poly.entity_id
_entity_poly.type
_entity_poly.pdbx_seq_one_letter_code
_entity_poly.pdbx_strand_id
1 'polypeptide(L)'
;MEPKLSQEIIDTTLAHEGPIETDAVIVGAGPVGLFQVFELGLLEIKAHVIDSLGYPGGQCIELYPDKPIYDIPAVPVCTGKELTDNLLKQIEPFGATFHYGQEVSTVQKQDDGRFFVETSKGTQFLTKTIFIAAGVGAFQPRLLRVEGIDAFEGSQLFYQVKNPADFAGKNLVIVGGGDSALDWALDFVKEGPHKAESVILIHRRDGFKAAPANVAKMKELCDTYEMQFIVGQVTGYEGIEDKLTGVKVTGADGVTRVVPLDVLLVFFGLSPKLGPIAEWGLDIERKQLKVDTEKFSTSVPGIFAVGDINIYPGKKKLILCGFHECALAAFGAMPIIFPEKKVFLQYTTTSPKLHKVLGVETPVFD
;
A
#
# COMPACT_ATOMS: atom_id res chain seq x y z
N MET A 1 -3.10 -19.97 25.94
CA MET A 1 -2.00 -19.11 26.45
C MET A 1 -1.50 -18.33 25.25
N GLU A 2 -2.11 -17.17 25.01
CA GLU A 2 -1.74 -16.32 23.88
C GLU A 2 -0.42 -15.62 24.15
N PRO A 3 0.50 -15.54 23.18
CA PRO A 3 1.70 -14.74 23.35
C PRO A 3 1.32 -13.26 23.16
N LYS A 4 1.39 -12.50 24.24
CA LYS A 4 1.39 -11.04 24.21
C LYS A 4 2.65 -10.59 23.46
N LEU A 5 2.51 -10.16 22.20
CA LEU A 5 3.51 -9.31 21.56
C LEU A 5 3.46 -7.96 22.29
N SER A 6 4.44 -7.73 23.14
CA SER A 6 4.74 -6.40 23.67
C SER A 6 5.25 -5.55 22.52
N GLN A 7 4.40 -4.64 22.03
CA GLN A 7 4.82 -3.49 21.23
C GLN A 7 5.65 -2.56 22.12
N GLU A 8 6.94 -2.75 22.20
CA GLU A 8 7.85 -1.68 22.51
C GLU A 8 8.01 -0.83 21.24
N ILE A 9 7.16 0.19 21.14
CA ILE A 9 7.42 1.33 20.27
C ILE A 9 8.64 2.01 20.86
N ILE A 10 9.81 1.73 20.33
CA ILE A 10 11.01 2.51 20.60
C ILE A 10 10.80 3.85 19.90
N ASP A 11 10.22 4.79 20.63
CA ASP A 11 10.22 6.22 20.29
C ASP A 11 11.64 6.74 20.49
N THR A 12 12.52 6.44 19.52
CA THR A 12 13.89 6.97 19.50
C THR A 12 13.89 8.39 18.94
N THR A 13 13.28 9.33 19.65
CA THR A 13 13.63 10.74 19.56
C THR A 13 14.93 11.00 20.33
N LEU A 14 15.99 10.28 20.00
CA LEU A 14 17.34 10.76 20.23
C LEU A 14 17.63 11.71 19.06
N ALA A 15 17.72 13.00 19.38
CA ALA A 15 18.20 14.01 18.47
C ALA A 15 19.61 13.60 18.00
N HIS A 16 19.72 12.93 16.87
CA HIS A 16 20.98 12.76 16.18
C HIS A 16 21.42 14.14 15.70
N GLU A 17 22.57 14.62 16.17
CA GLU A 17 23.23 15.79 15.59
C GLU A 17 23.73 15.39 14.19
N GLY A 18 22.88 15.56 13.16
CA GLY A 18 23.19 15.30 11.77
C GLY A 18 22.39 14.16 11.12
N PRO A 19 22.50 13.98 9.79
CA PRO A 19 21.79 12.94 9.06
C PRO A 19 22.30 11.53 9.42
N ILE A 20 21.38 10.58 9.45
CA ILE A 20 21.69 9.16 9.66
C ILE A 20 22.45 8.63 8.43
N GLU A 21 23.69 8.17 8.63
CA GLU A 21 24.46 7.56 7.54
C GLU A 21 24.07 6.08 7.33
N THR A 22 23.79 5.72 6.07
CA THR A 22 23.39 4.35 5.72
C THR A 22 23.84 3.99 4.30
N ASP A 23 23.81 2.69 3.96
CA ASP A 23 24.10 2.23 2.60
C ASP A 23 22.87 2.38 1.70
N ALA A 24 21.68 2.15 2.23
CA ALA A 24 20.45 2.18 1.46
C ALA A 24 19.27 2.77 2.25
N VAL A 25 18.42 3.52 1.53
CA VAL A 25 17.10 3.91 1.98
C VAL A 25 16.05 3.25 1.08
N ILE A 26 15.09 2.56 1.67
CA ILE A 26 13.94 1.96 0.97
C ILE A 26 12.72 2.84 1.23
N VAL A 27 12.06 3.29 0.17
CA VAL A 27 10.84 4.11 0.24
C VAL A 27 9.63 3.23 -0.04
N GLY A 28 8.88 2.89 1.01
CA GLY A 28 7.72 2.01 1.00
C GLY A 28 7.98 0.67 1.70
N ALA A 29 7.12 0.33 2.68
CA ALA A 29 7.14 -0.92 3.45
C ALA A 29 6.03 -1.90 3.01
N GLY A 30 5.60 -1.84 1.74
CA GLY A 30 4.75 -2.87 1.13
C GLY A 30 5.50 -4.17 0.90
N PRO A 31 4.86 -5.25 0.41
CA PRO A 31 5.50 -6.55 0.21
C PRO A 31 6.83 -6.48 -0.53
N VAL A 32 6.90 -5.64 -1.58
CA VAL A 32 8.11 -5.47 -2.38
C VAL A 32 9.21 -4.76 -1.59
N GLY A 33 8.87 -3.70 -0.83
CA GLY A 33 9.84 -3.01 0.02
C GLY A 33 10.38 -3.90 1.14
N LEU A 34 9.52 -4.72 1.76
CA LEU A 34 9.94 -5.71 2.75
C LEU A 34 10.89 -6.74 2.12
N PHE A 35 10.54 -7.27 0.94
CA PHE A 35 11.42 -8.21 0.26
C PHE A 35 12.74 -7.56 -0.22
N GLN A 36 12.73 -6.25 -0.52
CA GLN A 36 13.97 -5.52 -0.81
C GLN A 36 14.93 -5.50 0.39
N VAL A 37 14.41 -5.44 1.63
CA VAL A 37 15.23 -5.60 2.84
C VAL A 37 15.94 -6.96 2.86
N PHE A 38 15.21 -8.04 2.50
CA PHE A 38 15.77 -9.38 2.43
C PHE A 38 16.92 -9.45 1.42
N GLU A 39 16.71 -9.01 0.20
CA GLU A 39 17.72 -9.07 -0.86
C GLU A 39 18.96 -8.22 -0.55
N LEU A 40 18.77 -7.04 0.06
CA LEU A 40 19.88 -6.20 0.53
C LEU A 40 20.63 -6.88 1.69
N GLY A 41 19.89 -7.50 2.62
CA GLY A 41 20.44 -8.22 3.75
C GLY A 41 21.33 -9.41 3.34
N LEU A 42 20.94 -10.14 2.28
CA LEU A 42 21.78 -11.20 1.71
C LEU A 42 23.13 -10.68 1.20
N LEU A 43 23.19 -9.43 0.78
CA LEU A 43 24.39 -8.76 0.27
C LEU A 43 25.11 -7.92 1.35
N GLU A 44 24.66 -8.00 2.62
CA GLU A 44 25.20 -7.26 3.77
C GLU A 44 25.06 -5.73 3.64
N ILE A 45 24.06 -5.29 2.92
CA ILE A 45 23.73 -3.88 2.76
C ILE A 45 22.78 -3.47 3.87
N LYS A 46 23.14 -2.47 4.67
CA LYS A 46 22.28 -1.91 5.71
C LYS A 46 21.25 -0.97 5.10
N ALA A 47 20.00 -1.15 5.50
CA ALA A 47 18.90 -0.36 4.97
C ALA A 47 18.03 0.24 6.08
N HIS A 48 17.55 1.46 5.83
CA HIS A 48 16.44 2.08 6.54
C HIS A 48 15.21 2.07 5.64
N VAL A 49 14.06 1.73 6.20
CA VAL A 49 12.77 1.67 5.48
C VAL A 49 11.89 2.81 5.94
N ILE A 50 11.38 3.62 5.02
CA ILE A 50 10.52 4.76 5.30
C ILE A 50 9.16 4.49 4.67
N ASP A 51 8.08 4.62 5.44
CA ASP A 51 6.71 4.50 4.92
C ASP A 51 5.81 5.61 5.47
N SER A 52 4.95 6.13 4.61
CA SER A 52 3.93 7.12 4.98
C SER A 52 2.84 6.55 5.87
N LEU A 53 2.59 5.25 5.80
CA LEU A 53 1.68 4.55 6.71
C LEU A 53 2.34 4.34 8.08
N GLY A 54 1.51 4.23 9.12
CA GLY A 54 1.96 3.96 10.49
C GLY A 54 2.38 2.50 10.75
N TYR A 55 2.33 1.64 9.73
CA TYR A 55 2.57 0.20 9.82
C TYR A 55 2.97 -0.38 8.46
N PRO A 56 3.62 -1.57 8.43
CA PRO A 56 4.05 -2.22 7.21
C PRO A 56 2.93 -2.95 6.50
N GLY A 57 3.16 -3.31 5.23
CA GLY A 57 2.30 -4.15 4.41
C GLY A 57 1.67 -3.42 3.23
N GLY A 58 1.65 -2.08 3.24
CA GLY A 58 1.17 -1.29 2.10
C GLY A 58 -0.21 -1.72 1.61
N GLN A 59 -0.36 -1.94 0.28
CA GLN A 59 -1.64 -2.32 -0.31
C GLN A 59 -2.26 -3.61 0.26
N CYS A 60 -1.43 -4.59 0.65
CA CYS A 60 -1.92 -5.85 1.19
C CYS A 60 -2.69 -5.66 2.50
N ILE A 61 -2.24 -4.75 3.36
CA ILE A 61 -2.91 -4.45 4.62
C ILE A 61 -4.01 -3.41 4.43
N GLU A 62 -3.78 -2.38 3.61
CA GLU A 62 -4.74 -1.28 3.43
C GLU A 62 -6.01 -1.69 2.65
N LEU A 63 -5.89 -2.60 1.68
CA LEU A 63 -6.98 -2.84 0.74
C LEU A 63 -7.60 -4.23 0.86
N TYR A 64 -6.82 -5.24 1.25
CA TYR A 64 -7.26 -6.63 1.22
C TYR A 64 -6.54 -7.51 2.26
N PRO A 65 -6.51 -7.12 3.55
CA PRO A 65 -5.77 -7.86 4.57
C PRO A 65 -6.23 -9.32 4.69
N ASP A 66 -7.52 -9.58 4.53
CA ASP A 66 -8.15 -10.89 4.72
C ASP A 66 -8.45 -11.61 3.40
N LYS A 67 -8.17 -10.99 2.24
CA LYS A 67 -8.41 -11.64 0.95
C LYS A 67 -7.31 -12.65 0.62
N PRO A 68 -7.68 -13.84 0.11
CA PRO A 68 -6.72 -14.85 -0.28
C PRO A 68 -5.95 -14.44 -1.53
N ILE A 69 -4.63 -14.66 -1.50
CA ILE A 69 -3.67 -14.49 -2.59
C ILE A 69 -3.18 -15.88 -2.98
N TYR A 70 -3.18 -16.20 -4.28
CA TYR A 70 -2.86 -17.54 -4.80
C TYR A 70 -1.64 -17.57 -5.71
N ASP A 71 -1.04 -16.40 -6.03
CA ASP A 71 0.04 -16.25 -7.01
C ASP A 71 1.41 -15.91 -6.38
N ILE A 72 1.59 -16.25 -5.10
CA ILE A 72 2.91 -16.20 -4.45
C ILE A 72 3.60 -17.56 -4.63
N PRO A 73 4.79 -17.59 -5.24
CA PRO A 73 5.51 -18.85 -5.48
C PRO A 73 5.70 -19.67 -4.19
N ALA A 74 5.46 -20.96 -4.27
CA ALA A 74 5.55 -21.93 -3.19
C ALA A 74 4.61 -21.70 -1.99
N VAL A 75 3.72 -20.70 -2.06
CA VAL A 75 2.67 -20.45 -1.06
C VAL A 75 1.33 -20.71 -1.74
N PRO A 76 0.68 -21.89 -1.52
CA PRO A 76 -0.56 -22.24 -2.21
C PRO A 76 -1.69 -21.23 -2.00
N VAL A 77 -1.76 -20.65 -0.81
CA VAL A 77 -2.67 -19.59 -0.43
C VAL A 77 -2.15 -18.87 0.82
N CYS A 78 -2.28 -17.56 0.83
CA CYS A 78 -2.12 -16.72 2.03
C CYS A 78 -3.02 -15.50 1.90
N THR A 79 -3.37 -14.88 3.02
CA THR A 79 -4.03 -13.58 3.03
C THR A 79 -3.00 -12.45 2.87
N GLY A 80 -3.46 -11.22 2.59
CA GLY A 80 -2.59 -10.05 2.54
C GLY A 80 -1.84 -9.82 3.85
N LYS A 81 -2.51 -10.09 4.99
CA LYS A 81 -1.92 -10.03 6.32
C LYS A 81 -0.86 -11.11 6.53
N GLU A 82 -1.18 -12.38 6.24
CA GLU A 82 -0.24 -13.49 6.39
C GLU A 82 1.00 -13.31 5.52
N LEU A 83 0.86 -12.80 4.30
CA LEU A 83 2.01 -12.48 3.45
C LEU A 83 2.91 -11.43 4.11
N THR A 84 2.31 -10.37 4.66
CA THR A 84 3.06 -9.30 5.35
C THR A 84 3.78 -9.84 6.59
N ASP A 85 3.08 -10.61 7.43
CA ASP A 85 3.64 -11.21 8.65
C ASP A 85 4.81 -12.16 8.32
N ASN A 86 4.67 -12.96 7.25
CA ASN A 86 5.74 -13.87 6.79
C ASN A 86 6.97 -13.11 6.26
N LEU A 87 6.77 -12.02 5.50
CA LEU A 87 7.86 -11.18 5.03
C LEU A 87 8.59 -10.49 6.20
N LEU A 88 7.86 -9.97 7.19
CA LEU A 88 8.46 -9.37 8.39
C LEU A 88 9.32 -10.38 9.14
N LYS A 89 8.81 -11.61 9.33
CA LYS A 89 9.57 -12.70 9.95
C LYS A 89 10.82 -13.06 9.14
N GLN A 90 10.70 -13.07 7.80
CA GLN A 90 11.83 -13.38 6.91
C GLN A 90 12.96 -12.36 7.00
N ILE A 91 12.66 -11.08 7.23
CA ILE A 91 13.64 -10.00 7.28
C ILE A 91 14.16 -9.70 8.69
N GLU A 92 13.54 -10.25 9.74
CA GLU A 92 13.92 -10.02 11.13
C GLU A 92 15.43 -10.19 11.39
N PRO A 93 16.12 -11.24 10.87
CA PRO A 93 17.55 -11.44 11.11
C PRO A 93 18.46 -10.34 10.55
N PHE A 94 17.98 -9.52 9.62
CA PHE A 94 18.79 -8.47 8.99
C PHE A 94 18.72 -7.11 9.73
N GLY A 95 17.82 -6.97 10.70
CA GLY A 95 17.80 -5.82 11.62
C GLY A 95 17.60 -4.47 10.94
N ALA A 96 16.79 -4.39 9.87
CA ALA A 96 16.46 -3.12 9.23
C ALA A 96 15.67 -2.19 10.17
N THR A 97 15.95 -0.89 10.10
CA THR A 97 15.24 0.11 10.90
C THR A 97 14.09 0.70 10.10
N PHE A 98 12.89 0.74 10.70
CA PHE A 98 11.67 1.25 10.08
C PHE A 98 11.31 2.62 10.62
N HIS A 99 10.90 3.52 9.72
CA HIS A 99 10.44 4.88 10.00
C HIS A 99 9.02 5.04 9.45
N TYR A 100 8.03 4.74 10.28
CA TYR A 100 6.61 4.77 9.91
C TYR A 100 5.96 6.15 10.10
N GLY A 101 4.87 6.38 9.35
CA GLY A 101 4.11 7.63 9.39
C GLY A 101 4.92 8.82 8.91
N GLN A 102 5.88 8.59 8.00
CA GLN A 102 6.76 9.61 7.42
C GLN A 102 6.81 9.44 5.91
N GLU A 103 6.65 10.50 5.16
CA GLU A 103 6.84 10.53 3.72
C GLU A 103 8.21 11.10 3.39
N VAL A 104 8.92 10.51 2.43
CA VAL A 104 10.15 11.13 1.91
C VAL A 104 9.77 12.37 1.11
N SER A 105 10.13 13.54 1.63
CA SER A 105 9.79 14.83 1.04
C SER A 105 10.87 15.34 0.09
N THR A 106 12.14 15.12 0.44
CA THR A 106 13.27 15.68 -0.30
C THR A 106 14.31 14.60 -0.59
N VAL A 107 14.81 14.59 -1.83
CA VAL A 107 15.98 13.80 -2.25
C VAL A 107 16.92 14.72 -3.01
N GLN A 108 18.16 14.84 -2.56
CA GLN A 108 19.18 15.68 -3.18
C GLN A 108 20.49 14.92 -3.32
N LYS A 109 21.00 14.84 -4.54
CA LYS A 109 22.31 14.25 -4.79
C LYS A 109 23.41 15.20 -4.30
N GLN A 110 24.38 14.65 -3.54
CA GLN A 110 25.52 15.37 -3.01
C GLN A 110 26.73 15.27 -3.95
N ASP A 111 27.71 16.15 -3.78
CA ASP A 111 28.92 16.18 -4.59
C ASP A 111 29.77 14.90 -4.46
N ASP A 112 29.69 14.20 -3.33
CA ASP A 112 30.38 12.93 -3.08
C ASP A 112 29.64 11.71 -3.69
N GLY A 113 28.53 11.96 -4.37
CA GLY A 113 27.71 10.95 -5.04
C GLY A 113 26.65 10.33 -4.17
N ARG A 114 26.62 10.58 -2.83
CA ARG A 114 25.55 10.14 -1.93
C ARG A 114 24.29 10.98 -2.14
N PHE A 115 23.21 10.56 -1.47
CA PHE A 115 21.93 11.28 -1.46
C PHE A 115 21.60 11.76 -0.05
N PHE A 116 21.29 13.03 0.07
CA PHE A 116 20.59 13.55 1.24
C PHE A 116 19.10 13.29 1.05
N VAL A 117 18.49 12.68 2.07
CA VAL A 117 17.05 12.33 2.09
C VAL A 117 16.45 12.92 3.34
N GLU A 118 15.34 13.63 3.21
CA GLU A 118 14.58 14.18 4.34
C GLU A 118 13.13 13.73 4.28
N THR A 119 12.56 13.47 5.45
CA THR A 119 11.17 13.06 5.58
C THR A 119 10.27 14.21 6.03
N SER A 120 8.96 14.02 5.90
CA SER A 120 7.93 14.97 6.37
C SER A 120 7.96 15.24 7.88
N LYS A 121 8.69 14.44 8.67
CA LYS A 121 8.92 14.64 10.11
C LYS A 121 10.30 15.19 10.44
N GLY A 122 11.10 15.57 9.43
CA GLY A 122 12.43 16.11 9.62
C GLY A 122 13.51 15.06 9.91
N THR A 123 13.22 13.76 9.77
CA THR A 123 14.27 12.74 9.85
C THR A 123 15.14 12.83 8.61
N GLN A 124 16.46 12.88 8.79
CA GLN A 124 17.43 13.09 7.72
C GLN A 124 18.36 11.90 7.58
N PHE A 125 18.67 11.55 6.32
CA PHE A 125 19.60 10.47 5.98
C PHE A 125 20.64 10.96 4.99
N LEU A 126 21.83 10.36 5.06
CA LEU A 126 22.87 10.46 4.06
C LEU A 126 23.17 9.04 3.57
N THR A 127 22.66 8.71 2.38
CA THR A 127 22.67 7.33 1.85
C THR A 127 23.41 7.22 0.54
N LYS A 128 23.98 6.03 0.26
CA LYS A 128 24.62 5.73 -1.03
C LYS A 128 23.61 5.40 -2.12
N THR A 129 22.48 4.78 -1.75
CA THR A 129 21.48 4.31 -2.71
C THR A 129 20.07 4.49 -2.17
N ILE A 130 19.10 4.61 -3.09
CA ILE A 130 17.67 4.71 -2.77
C ILE A 130 16.92 3.65 -3.58
N PHE A 131 16.02 2.90 -2.91
CA PHE A 131 15.12 1.93 -3.53
C PHE A 131 13.68 2.40 -3.38
N ILE A 132 13.04 2.76 -4.46
CA ILE A 132 11.66 3.26 -4.46
C ILE A 132 10.74 2.04 -4.66
N ALA A 133 10.08 1.60 -3.58
CA ALA A 133 9.10 0.52 -3.54
C ALA A 133 7.71 1.03 -3.16
N ALA A 134 7.39 2.27 -3.56
CA ALA A 134 6.23 3.04 -3.12
C ALA A 134 4.90 2.60 -3.77
N GLY A 135 4.86 1.47 -4.47
CA GLY A 135 3.65 0.89 -5.05
C GLY A 135 2.96 1.85 -6.03
N VAL A 136 1.74 2.26 -5.72
CA VAL A 136 1.01 3.25 -6.53
C VAL A 136 1.19 4.70 -6.02
N GLY A 137 2.15 4.92 -5.12
CA GLY A 137 2.36 6.19 -4.42
C GLY A 137 1.46 6.31 -3.19
N ALA A 138 1.38 7.52 -2.62
CA ALA A 138 0.56 7.76 -1.45
C ALA A 138 -0.89 7.32 -1.67
N PHE A 139 -1.40 6.52 -0.72
CA PHE A 139 -2.77 5.99 -0.73
C PHE A 139 -3.77 7.12 -0.50
N GLN A 140 -4.08 7.87 -1.54
CA GLN A 140 -5.15 8.84 -1.45
C GLN A 140 -6.38 8.29 -2.17
N PRO A 141 -7.52 8.14 -1.49
CA PRO A 141 -8.77 7.78 -2.12
C PRO A 141 -9.14 8.84 -3.15
N ARG A 142 -9.82 8.43 -4.20
CA ARG A 142 -10.46 9.38 -5.10
C ARG A 142 -11.64 10.00 -4.39
N LEU A 143 -11.54 11.28 -4.13
CA LEU A 143 -12.54 12.01 -3.38
C LEU A 143 -13.85 12.17 -4.18
N LEU A 144 -14.96 12.20 -3.48
CA LEU A 144 -16.26 12.61 -4.02
C LEU A 144 -16.21 14.11 -4.30
N ARG A 145 -16.46 14.46 -5.57
CA ARG A 145 -16.39 15.86 -6.03
C ARG A 145 -17.76 16.54 -5.88
N VAL A 146 -18.11 16.84 -4.65
CA VAL A 146 -19.29 17.64 -4.30
C VAL A 146 -18.80 18.73 -3.37
N GLU A 147 -19.07 19.97 -3.71
CA GLU A 147 -18.60 21.15 -2.98
C GLU A 147 -19.10 21.13 -1.54
N GLY A 148 -18.18 21.28 -0.56
CA GLY A 148 -18.47 21.32 0.87
C GLY A 148 -18.72 19.97 1.57
N ILE A 149 -18.75 18.86 0.84
CA ILE A 149 -19.03 17.54 1.44
C ILE A 149 -17.84 17.02 2.29
N ASP A 150 -16.65 17.51 2.03
CA ASP A 150 -15.42 17.23 2.76
C ASP A 150 -15.48 17.62 4.24
N ALA A 151 -16.37 18.56 4.62
CA ALA A 151 -16.62 18.91 6.02
C ALA A 151 -17.09 17.71 6.87
N PHE A 152 -17.64 16.66 6.27
CA PHE A 152 -18.13 15.46 6.94
C PHE A 152 -17.10 14.32 6.96
N GLU A 153 -15.91 14.51 6.40
CA GLU A 153 -14.88 13.47 6.38
C GLU A 153 -14.42 13.10 7.79
N GLY A 154 -14.34 11.80 8.04
CA GLY A 154 -14.00 11.23 9.34
C GLY A 154 -15.13 11.19 10.38
N SER A 155 -16.29 11.83 10.09
CA SER A 155 -17.47 11.80 10.94
C SER A 155 -18.66 11.02 10.33
N GLN A 156 -19.05 11.35 9.11
CA GLN A 156 -20.13 10.70 8.36
C GLN A 156 -19.74 10.36 6.91
N LEU A 157 -18.65 10.91 6.38
CA LEU A 157 -18.09 10.57 5.08
C LEU A 157 -16.78 9.81 5.29
N PHE A 158 -16.69 8.60 4.73
CA PHE A 158 -15.49 7.77 4.81
C PHE A 158 -15.13 7.18 3.45
N TYR A 159 -13.83 7.08 3.19
CA TYR A 159 -13.27 6.48 1.98
C TYR A 159 -12.65 5.10 2.23
N GLN A 160 -12.70 4.64 3.47
CA GLN A 160 -12.25 3.32 3.91
C GLN A 160 -13.04 2.88 5.15
N VAL A 161 -13.17 1.57 5.35
CA VAL A 161 -13.72 0.96 6.55
C VAL A 161 -12.56 0.41 7.36
N LYS A 162 -12.25 1.03 8.50
CA LYS A 162 -11.20 0.57 9.43
C LYS A 162 -11.74 -0.44 10.43
N ASN A 163 -12.92 -0.16 10.97
CA ASN A 163 -13.60 -1.03 11.90
C ASN A 163 -15.09 -1.14 11.50
N PRO A 164 -15.55 -2.28 10.98
CA PRO A 164 -16.94 -2.43 10.54
C PRO A 164 -17.98 -2.18 11.64
N ALA A 165 -17.62 -2.44 12.90
CA ALA A 165 -18.54 -2.24 14.03
C ALA A 165 -19.00 -0.78 14.21
N ASP A 166 -18.21 0.19 13.72
CA ASP A 166 -18.56 1.62 13.81
C ASP A 166 -19.78 1.98 12.94
N PHE A 167 -20.17 1.10 12.03
CA PHE A 167 -21.23 1.28 11.05
C PHE A 167 -22.48 0.43 11.35
N ALA A 168 -22.43 -0.42 12.39
CA ALA A 168 -23.53 -1.28 12.78
C ALA A 168 -24.82 -0.49 13.11
N GLY A 169 -25.96 -0.98 12.64
CA GLY A 169 -27.28 -0.37 12.88
C GLY A 169 -27.49 1.00 12.23
N LYS A 170 -26.64 1.43 11.29
CA LYS A 170 -26.74 2.71 10.59
C LYS A 170 -27.34 2.54 9.19
N ASN A 171 -27.94 3.62 8.69
CA ASN A 171 -28.40 3.71 7.30
C ASN A 171 -27.20 4.09 6.43
N LEU A 172 -26.67 3.13 5.66
CA LEU A 172 -25.47 3.29 4.87
C LEU A 172 -25.79 3.60 3.41
N VAL A 173 -25.18 4.63 2.88
CA VAL A 173 -25.09 4.86 1.43
C VAL A 173 -23.66 4.56 1.00
N ILE A 174 -23.50 3.60 0.09
CA ILE A 174 -22.22 3.16 -0.46
C ILE A 174 -22.13 3.59 -1.91
N VAL A 175 -21.07 4.32 -2.28
CA VAL A 175 -20.90 4.85 -3.63
C VAL A 175 -19.67 4.20 -4.27
N GLY A 176 -19.90 3.43 -5.33
CA GLY A 176 -18.82 2.74 -6.05
C GLY A 176 -19.33 1.63 -6.94
N GLY A 177 -18.45 1.03 -7.73
CA GLY A 177 -18.80 -0.08 -8.63
C GLY A 177 -17.62 -1.04 -8.85
N GLY A 178 -16.66 -1.05 -7.96
CA GLY A 178 -15.57 -2.01 -7.88
C GLY A 178 -15.74 -3.00 -6.73
N ASP A 179 -14.79 -3.92 -6.58
CA ASP A 179 -14.83 -4.97 -5.54
C ASP A 179 -15.06 -4.39 -4.15
N SER A 180 -14.31 -3.36 -3.74
CA SER A 180 -14.47 -2.79 -2.39
C SER A 180 -15.88 -2.28 -2.09
N ALA A 181 -16.56 -1.66 -3.07
CA ALA A 181 -17.91 -1.17 -2.87
C ALA A 181 -18.91 -2.33 -2.69
N LEU A 182 -18.78 -3.37 -3.52
CA LEU A 182 -19.66 -4.54 -3.45
C LEU A 182 -19.36 -5.40 -2.22
N ASP A 183 -18.10 -5.64 -1.91
CA ASP A 183 -17.71 -6.43 -0.74
C ASP A 183 -18.30 -5.83 0.54
N TRP A 184 -18.12 -4.53 0.76
CA TRP A 184 -18.69 -3.87 1.92
C TRP A 184 -20.21 -3.79 1.90
N ALA A 185 -20.83 -3.56 0.73
CA ALA A 185 -22.28 -3.58 0.63
C ALA A 185 -22.86 -4.95 1.02
N LEU A 186 -22.25 -6.04 0.54
CA LEU A 186 -22.65 -7.40 0.88
C LEU A 186 -22.37 -7.76 2.33
N ASP A 187 -21.28 -7.28 2.89
CA ASP A 187 -20.89 -7.58 4.27
C ASP A 187 -21.81 -6.91 5.28
N PHE A 188 -22.18 -5.64 5.06
CA PHE A 188 -23.09 -4.90 5.93
C PHE A 188 -24.57 -5.36 5.87
N VAL A 189 -24.96 -6.11 4.85
CA VAL A 189 -26.31 -6.74 4.78
C VAL A 189 -26.36 -8.05 5.54
N LYS A 190 -25.24 -8.75 5.70
CA LYS A 190 -25.20 -10.05 6.39
C LYS A 190 -25.60 -9.92 7.87
N GLU A 191 -26.31 -10.95 8.35
CA GLU A 191 -26.51 -11.11 9.79
C GLU A 191 -25.17 -11.21 10.52
N GLY A 192 -25.01 -10.41 11.56
CA GLY A 192 -23.76 -10.38 12.32
C GLY A 192 -23.59 -9.12 13.17
N PRO A 193 -22.45 -9.00 13.85
CA PRO A 193 -22.22 -7.95 14.85
C PRO A 193 -22.10 -6.54 14.25
N HIS A 194 -21.92 -6.41 12.94
CA HIS A 194 -21.81 -5.12 12.23
C HIS A 194 -22.86 -4.93 11.13
N LYS A 195 -23.96 -5.71 11.19
CA LYS A 195 -25.08 -5.52 10.27
C LYS A 195 -25.59 -4.08 10.32
N ALA A 196 -25.74 -3.47 9.15
CA ALA A 196 -26.34 -2.14 9.00
C ALA A 196 -27.89 -2.20 9.13
N GLU A 197 -28.51 -1.08 9.46
CA GLU A 197 -29.98 -0.94 9.41
C GLU A 197 -30.49 -1.00 7.97
N SER A 198 -29.82 -0.30 7.07
CA SER A 198 -30.08 -0.36 5.63
C SER A 198 -28.82 -0.12 4.81
N VAL A 199 -28.77 -0.70 3.61
CA VAL A 199 -27.67 -0.53 2.66
C VAL A 199 -28.22 -0.08 1.30
N ILE A 200 -27.76 1.06 0.81
CA ILE A 200 -28.05 1.57 -0.52
C ILE A 200 -26.73 1.69 -1.29
N LEU A 201 -26.57 0.91 -2.36
CA LEU A 201 -25.44 1.00 -3.26
C LEU A 201 -25.77 1.97 -4.40
N ILE A 202 -24.89 2.94 -4.66
CA ILE A 202 -25.03 3.88 -5.77
C ILE A 202 -23.86 3.68 -6.73
N HIS A 203 -24.17 3.47 -8.01
CA HIS A 203 -23.18 3.47 -9.07
C HIS A 203 -23.71 4.19 -10.32
N ARG A 204 -22.81 4.89 -11.01
CA ARG A 204 -23.16 5.73 -12.17
C ARG A 204 -23.72 4.97 -13.38
N ARG A 205 -23.65 3.64 -13.40
CA ARG A 205 -24.13 2.76 -14.48
C ARG A 205 -24.47 1.37 -13.94
N ASP A 206 -25.30 0.63 -14.63
CA ASP A 206 -25.53 -0.79 -14.36
C ASP A 206 -24.43 -1.64 -15.05
N GLY A 207 -23.23 -1.59 -14.48
CA GLY A 207 -22.07 -2.33 -14.99
C GLY A 207 -20.90 -2.15 -14.05
N PHE A 208 -20.48 -3.24 -13.43
CA PHE A 208 -19.54 -3.29 -12.32
C PHE A 208 -18.15 -3.75 -12.77
N LYS A 209 -17.12 -3.26 -12.06
CA LYS A 209 -15.74 -3.77 -12.12
C LYS A 209 -15.45 -4.59 -10.86
N ALA A 210 -16.29 -5.56 -10.59
CA ALA A 210 -16.21 -6.41 -9.42
C ALA A 210 -16.40 -7.86 -9.82
N ALA A 211 -16.09 -8.80 -8.90
CA ALA A 211 -16.27 -10.23 -9.12
C ALA A 211 -17.72 -10.55 -9.55
N PRO A 212 -17.95 -11.32 -10.64
CA PRO A 212 -19.29 -11.62 -11.12
C PRO A 212 -20.20 -12.25 -10.06
N ALA A 213 -19.63 -13.06 -9.15
CA ALA A 213 -20.38 -13.68 -8.06
C ALA A 213 -20.95 -12.63 -7.09
N ASN A 214 -20.16 -11.61 -6.75
CA ASN A 214 -20.61 -10.52 -5.86
C ASN A 214 -21.68 -9.66 -6.54
N VAL A 215 -21.56 -9.43 -7.84
CA VAL A 215 -22.59 -8.70 -8.61
C VAL A 215 -23.91 -9.49 -8.64
N ALA A 216 -23.83 -10.82 -8.84
CA ALA A 216 -25.02 -11.68 -8.82
C ALA A 216 -25.69 -11.68 -7.42
N LYS A 217 -24.88 -11.79 -6.35
CA LYS A 217 -25.40 -11.77 -4.98
C LYS A 217 -26.02 -10.42 -4.60
N MET A 218 -25.41 -9.31 -5.01
CA MET A 218 -25.98 -7.98 -4.82
C MET A 218 -27.35 -7.86 -5.50
N LYS A 219 -27.51 -8.34 -6.73
CA LYS A 219 -28.79 -8.31 -7.45
C LYS A 219 -29.86 -9.16 -6.74
N GLU A 220 -29.50 -10.37 -6.28
CA GLU A 220 -30.37 -11.23 -5.49
C GLU A 220 -30.90 -10.50 -4.23
N LEU A 221 -30.01 -9.84 -3.50
CA LEU A 221 -30.38 -9.07 -2.29
C LEU A 221 -31.24 -7.85 -2.61
N CYS A 222 -31.08 -7.25 -3.78
CA CYS A 222 -31.99 -6.22 -4.25
C CYS A 222 -33.39 -6.75 -4.60
N ASP A 223 -33.45 -7.92 -5.21
CA ASP A 223 -34.72 -8.59 -5.57
C ASP A 223 -35.51 -9.02 -4.33
N THR A 224 -34.82 -9.36 -3.24
CA THR A 224 -35.42 -9.69 -1.91
C THR A 224 -35.64 -8.48 -1.00
N TYR A 225 -35.33 -7.27 -1.47
CA TYR A 225 -35.43 -6.01 -0.71
C TYR A 225 -34.57 -5.93 0.56
N GLU A 226 -33.51 -6.72 0.61
CA GLU A 226 -32.55 -6.67 1.72
C GLU A 226 -31.53 -5.52 1.55
N MET A 227 -31.35 -5.05 0.32
CA MET A 227 -30.62 -3.84 -0.01
C MET A 227 -31.21 -3.14 -1.22
N GLN A 228 -30.72 -1.94 -1.55
CA GLN A 228 -31.11 -1.21 -2.75
C GLN A 228 -29.91 -0.90 -3.62
N PHE A 229 -30.13 -0.91 -4.93
CA PHE A 229 -29.18 -0.42 -5.91
C PHE A 229 -29.78 0.72 -6.73
N ILE A 230 -29.07 1.83 -6.79
CA ILE A 230 -29.47 3.03 -7.54
C ILE A 230 -28.44 3.32 -8.63
N VAL A 231 -28.89 3.35 -9.88
CA VAL A 231 -28.08 3.84 -11.00
C VAL A 231 -28.14 5.36 -11.03
N GLY A 232 -27.05 6.01 -10.68
CA GLY A 232 -26.99 7.47 -10.61
C GLY A 232 -25.63 7.96 -10.12
N GLN A 233 -25.50 9.27 -10.12
CA GLN A 233 -24.29 9.97 -9.66
C GLN A 233 -24.65 10.90 -8.50
N VAL A 234 -23.84 10.90 -7.45
CA VAL A 234 -23.97 11.87 -6.36
C VAL A 234 -23.54 13.24 -6.89
N THR A 235 -24.47 14.19 -6.87
CA THR A 235 -24.30 15.55 -7.41
C THR A 235 -24.42 16.64 -6.36
N GLY A 236 -24.81 16.29 -5.12
CA GLY A 236 -24.96 17.21 -4.02
C GLY A 236 -25.29 16.47 -2.73
N TYR A 237 -25.54 17.21 -1.69
CA TYR A 237 -25.98 16.66 -0.40
C TYR A 237 -27.05 17.53 0.26
N GLU A 238 -27.63 17.02 1.34
CA GLU A 238 -28.45 17.75 2.29
C GLU A 238 -27.86 17.60 3.68
N GLY A 239 -27.86 18.67 4.44
CA GLY A 239 -27.38 18.70 5.81
C GLY A 239 -28.23 19.64 6.66
N ILE A 240 -28.27 19.35 7.96
CA ILE A 240 -28.87 20.21 8.98
C ILE A 240 -27.80 20.47 10.01
N GLU A 241 -27.45 21.75 10.21
CA GLU A 241 -26.31 22.14 11.04
C GLU A 241 -25.03 21.44 10.55
N ASP A 242 -24.29 20.78 11.43
CA ASP A 242 -23.05 20.04 11.11
C ASP A 242 -23.31 18.55 10.82
N LYS A 243 -24.55 18.17 10.46
CA LYS A 243 -24.93 16.78 10.22
C LYS A 243 -25.34 16.56 8.76
N LEU A 244 -24.69 15.59 8.10
CA LEU A 244 -25.11 15.10 6.79
C LEU A 244 -26.37 14.24 6.96
N THR A 245 -27.46 14.62 6.26
CA THR A 245 -28.76 13.93 6.37
C THR A 245 -29.14 13.18 5.10
N GLY A 246 -28.53 13.49 3.97
CA GLY A 246 -28.80 12.83 2.71
C GLY A 246 -27.86 13.25 1.59
N VAL A 247 -27.83 12.46 0.52
CA VAL A 247 -27.14 12.80 -0.73
C VAL A 247 -28.12 12.98 -1.88
N LYS A 248 -27.83 13.92 -2.76
CA LYS A 248 -28.57 14.17 -4.00
C LYS A 248 -28.01 13.28 -5.10
N VAL A 249 -28.83 12.42 -5.64
CA VAL A 249 -28.46 11.46 -6.68
C VAL A 249 -29.19 11.78 -7.96
N THR A 250 -28.45 12.10 -9.02
CA THR A 250 -29.01 12.35 -10.36
C THR A 250 -28.92 11.07 -11.17
N GLY A 251 -30.07 10.57 -11.61
CA GLY A 251 -30.19 9.40 -12.46
C GLY A 251 -29.90 9.68 -13.94
N ALA A 252 -29.90 8.64 -14.77
CA ALA A 252 -29.75 8.75 -16.21
C ALA A 252 -30.93 9.52 -16.88
N ASP A 253 -32.07 9.55 -16.21
CA ASP A 253 -33.27 10.31 -16.57
C ASP A 253 -33.13 11.83 -16.32
N GLY A 254 -32.02 12.27 -15.76
CA GLY A 254 -31.77 13.65 -15.36
C GLY A 254 -32.50 14.06 -14.08
N VAL A 255 -33.28 13.18 -13.47
CA VAL A 255 -34.03 13.47 -12.24
C VAL A 255 -33.09 13.31 -11.02
N THR A 256 -33.10 14.33 -10.18
CA THR A 256 -32.37 14.31 -8.92
C THR A 256 -33.29 13.87 -7.77
N ARG A 257 -32.86 12.88 -7.01
CA ARG A 257 -33.57 12.36 -5.83
C ARG A 257 -32.67 12.50 -4.61
N VAL A 258 -33.27 12.72 -3.45
CA VAL A 258 -32.55 12.72 -2.18
C VAL A 258 -32.59 11.30 -1.59
N VAL A 259 -31.43 10.79 -1.22
CA VAL A 259 -31.26 9.50 -0.56
C VAL A 259 -30.82 9.80 0.88
N PRO A 260 -31.66 9.51 1.88
CA PRO A 260 -31.31 9.74 3.29
C PRO A 260 -30.23 8.77 3.76
N LEU A 261 -29.43 9.20 4.74
CA LEU A 261 -28.35 8.38 5.30
C LEU A 261 -27.94 8.82 6.70
N ASP A 262 -27.25 7.93 7.39
CA ASP A 262 -26.44 8.22 8.58
C ASP A 262 -24.96 8.32 8.22
N VAL A 263 -24.51 7.49 7.27
CA VAL A 263 -23.10 7.41 6.83
C VAL A 263 -23.00 7.23 5.33
N LEU A 264 -22.03 7.93 4.74
CA LEU A 264 -21.65 7.86 3.33
C LEU A 264 -20.28 7.18 3.20
N LEU A 265 -20.23 6.02 2.54
CA LEU A 265 -19.00 5.29 2.21
C LEU A 265 -18.69 5.43 0.72
N VAL A 266 -17.51 5.92 0.37
CA VAL A 266 -17.16 6.21 -1.03
C VAL A 266 -15.95 5.39 -1.48
N PHE A 267 -16.16 4.45 -2.41
CA PHE A 267 -15.15 3.54 -2.93
C PHE A 267 -14.92 3.75 -4.43
N PHE A 268 -14.26 4.85 -4.78
CA PHE A 268 -13.89 5.17 -6.17
C PHE A 268 -12.52 4.60 -6.57
N GLY A 269 -11.90 3.82 -5.70
CA GLY A 269 -10.54 3.34 -5.81
C GLY A 269 -9.51 4.41 -5.46
N LEU A 270 -8.24 4.03 -5.53
CA LEU A 270 -7.13 4.91 -5.21
C LEU A 270 -6.75 5.77 -6.42
N SER A 271 -6.29 6.97 -6.16
CA SER A 271 -5.61 7.79 -7.16
C SER A 271 -4.12 7.58 -7.00
N PRO A 272 -3.42 6.97 -7.96
CA PRO A 272 -1.97 6.94 -7.94
C PRO A 272 -1.45 8.39 -7.93
N LYS A 273 -0.84 8.79 -6.83
CA LYS A 273 -0.13 10.06 -6.72
C LYS A 273 1.30 9.75 -6.36
N LEU A 274 2.23 10.14 -7.23
CA LEU A 274 3.65 10.00 -6.96
C LEU A 274 4.10 10.87 -5.78
N GLY A 275 3.29 11.90 -5.43
CA GLY A 275 3.66 12.84 -4.39
C GLY A 275 5.01 13.50 -4.69
N PRO A 276 5.87 13.71 -3.68
CA PRO A 276 7.19 14.31 -3.86
C PRO A 276 8.11 13.57 -4.84
N ILE A 277 7.90 12.27 -5.05
CA ILE A 277 8.68 11.45 -6.02
C ILE A 277 8.65 12.06 -7.44
N ALA A 278 7.56 12.72 -7.80
CA ALA A 278 7.43 13.39 -9.10
C ALA A 278 8.41 14.54 -9.30
N GLU A 279 8.98 15.08 -8.22
CA GLU A 279 9.86 16.24 -8.19
C GLU A 279 11.35 15.86 -8.06
N TRP A 280 11.67 14.56 -7.92
CA TRP A 280 13.06 14.09 -7.73
C TRP A 280 13.89 14.04 -9.03
N GLY A 281 13.36 14.56 -10.14
CA GLY A 281 14.06 14.60 -11.42
C GLY A 281 14.21 13.25 -12.12
N LEU A 282 13.36 12.28 -11.79
CA LEU A 282 13.35 10.96 -12.40
C LEU A 282 12.49 10.92 -13.66
N ASP A 283 12.84 10.08 -14.62
CA ASP A 283 12.05 9.87 -15.82
C ASP A 283 10.73 9.18 -15.49
N ILE A 284 9.61 9.84 -15.82
CA ILE A 284 8.26 9.38 -15.53
C ILE A 284 7.50 9.13 -16.84
N GLU A 285 6.84 7.98 -16.92
CA GLU A 285 5.89 7.65 -17.96
C GLU A 285 4.59 7.14 -17.33
N ARG A 286 3.43 7.71 -17.71
CA ARG A 286 2.11 7.29 -17.22
C ARG A 286 2.01 7.21 -15.69
N LYS A 287 2.64 8.16 -14.98
CA LYS A 287 2.72 8.19 -13.50
C LYS A 287 3.49 7.01 -12.90
N GLN A 288 4.43 6.45 -13.59
CA GLN A 288 5.35 5.41 -13.14
C GLN A 288 6.77 5.78 -13.51
N LEU A 289 7.74 5.32 -12.73
CA LEU A 289 9.15 5.58 -12.93
C LEU A 289 9.70 4.65 -14.01
N LYS A 290 10.36 5.21 -15.03
CA LYS A 290 11.07 4.42 -16.05
C LYS A 290 12.31 3.80 -15.45
N VAL A 291 12.52 2.53 -15.74
CA VAL A 291 13.70 1.79 -15.30
C VAL A 291 14.27 0.96 -16.45
N ASP A 292 15.57 0.65 -16.39
CA ASP A 292 16.15 -0.43 -17.17
C ASP A 292 15.74 -1.79 -16.56
N THR A 293 15.76 -2.84 -17.37
CA THR A 293 15.36 -4.19 -16.92
C THR A 293 16.53 -5.06 -16.47
N GLU A 294 17.76 -4.56 -16.55
CA GLU A 294 18.96 -5.27 -16.08
C GLU A 294 19.15 -5.12 -14.56
N LYS A 295 18.92 -3.90 -14.06
CA LYS A 295 19.22 -3.54 -12.66
C LYS A 295 18.07 -2.81 -11.96
N PHE A 296 17.01 -2.50 -12.69
CA PHE A 296 15.89 -1.66 -12.23
C PHE A 296 16.35 -0.28 -11.73
N SER A 297 17.45 0.24 -12.32
CA SER A 297 17.90 1.60 -12.06
C SER A 297 17.02 2.61 -12.81
N THR A 298 16.80 3.76 -12.17
CA THR A 298 16.12 4.91 -12.77
C THR A 298 17.07 5.71 -13.66
N SER A 299 16.60 6.84 -14.20
CA SER A 299 17.44 7.79 -14.95
C SER A 299 18.56 8.42 -14.08
N VAL A 300 18.48 8.32 -12.77
CA VAL A 300 19.48 8.82 -11.81
C VAL A 300 20.27 7.66 -11.23
N PRO A 301 21.56 7.50 -11.55
CA PRO A 301 22.40 6.43 -11.00
C PRO A 301 22.44 6.46 -9.47
N GLY A 302 22.17 5.31 -8.83
CA GLY A 302 22.05 5.16 -7.39
C GLY A 302 20.62 5.17 -6.87
N ILE A 303 19.65 5.48 -7.75
CA ILE A 303 18.22 5.37 -7.42
C ILE A 303 17.61 4.23 -8.25
N PHE A 304 16.99 3.28 -7.57
CA PHE A 304 16.31 2.11 -8.12
C PHE A 304 14.81 2.20 -7.87
N ALA A 305 13.99 1.60 -8.74
CA ALA A 305 12.55 1.56 -8.54
C ALA A 305 12.01 0.16 -8.81
N VAL A 306 11.31 -0.44 -7.83
CA VAL A 306 10.83 -1.82 -7.85
C VAL A 306 9.34 -1.90 -7.50
N GLY A 307 8.65 -2.90 -8.02
CA GLY A 307 7.22 -3.10 -7.81
C GLY A 307 6.36 -2.19 -8.70
N ASP A 308 5.13 -1.90 -8.25
CA ASP A 308 4.11 -1.23 -9.06
C ASP A 308 4.43 0.21 -9.45
N ILE A 309 5.41 0.82 -8.78
CA ILE A 309 5.84 2.20 -9.02
C ILE A 309 6.59 2.35 -10.36
N ASN A 310 7.22 1.28 -10.85
CA ASN A 310 8.03 1.34 -12.05
C ASN A 310 7.27 0.94 -13.33
N ILE A 311 7.85 1.27 -14.48
CA ILE A 311 7.40 0.88 -15.80
C ILE A 311 8.57 0.50 -16.71
N TYR A 312 8.38 -0.58 -17.46
CA TYR A 312 9.28 -1.06 -18.52
C TYR A 312 8.48 -1.93 -19.51
N PRO A 313 9.00 -2.23 -20.71
CA PRO A 313 8.32 -3.09 -21.67
C PRO A 313 7.99 -4.46 -21.10
N GLY A 314 6.72 -4.86 -21.12
CA GLY A 314 6.25 -6.14 -20.57
C GLY A 314 5.90 -6.13 -19.08
N LYS A 315 6.00 -4.99 -18.37
CA LYS A 315 5.67 -4.85 -16.95
C LYS A 315 4.30 -5.45 -16.62
N LYS A 316 4.27 -6.29 -15.59
CA LYS A 316 3.05 -6.75 -14.92
C LYS A 316 3.08 -6.27 -13.45
N LYS A 317 1.94 -5.74 -12.98
CA LYS A 317 1.78 -5.32 -11.58
C LYS A 317 1.39 -6.53 -10.72
N LEU A 318 2.36 -7.39 -10.49
CA LEU A 318 2.25 -8.58 -9.64
C LEU A 318 3.31 -8.51 -8.56
N ILE A 319 3.00 -8.99 -7.36
CA ILE A 319 3.95 -9.06 -6.24
C ILE A 319 5.18 -9.88 -6.64
N LEU A 320 4.96 -11.00 -7.33
CA LEU A 320 6.03 -11.85 -7.87
C LEU A 320 7.02 -11.09 -8.75
N CYS A 321 6.51 -10.23 -9.66
CA CYS A 321 7.40 -9.41 -10.52
C CYS A 321 8.23 -8.46 -9.66
N GLY A 322 7.62 -7.84 -8.66
CA GLY A 322 8.31 -6.97 -7.71
C GLY A 322 9.42 -7.68 -6.95
N PHE A 323 9.21 -8.93 -6.53
CA PHE A 323 10.24 -9.73 -5.85
C PHE A 323 11.45 -10.01 -6.76
N HIS A 324 11.20 -10.37 -8.02
CA HIS A 324 12.27 -10.52 -9.00
C HIS A 324 13.06 -9.21 -9.22
N GLU A 325 12.35 -8.10 -9.31
CA GLU A 325 12.95 -6.78 -9.48
C GLU A 325 13.86 -6.41 -8.30
N CYS A 326 13.48 -6.75 -7.07
CA CYS A 326 14.28 -6.52 -5.86
C CYS A 326 15.64 -7.21 -5.92
N ALA A 327 15.67 -8.47 -6.37
CA ALA A 327 16.91 -9.21 -6.50
C ALA A 327 17.89 -8.51 -7.46
N LEU A 328 17.42 -8.16 -8.67
CA LEU A 328 18.28 -7.51 -9.67
C LEU A 328 18.71 -6.10 -9.23
N ALA A 329 17.83 -5.34 -8.58
CA ALA A 329 18.15 -4.02 -8.05
C ALA A 329 19.21 -4.10 -6.94
N ALA A 330 19.13 -5.08 -6.04
CA ALA A 330 20.12 -5.28 -4.98
C ALA A 330 21.51 -5.58 -5.55
N PHE A 331 21.61 -6.48 -6.54
CA PHE A 331 22.87 -6.72 -7.25
C PHE A 331 23.35 -5.50 -8.05
N GLY A 332 22.43 -4.73 -8.64
CA GLY A 332 22.74 -3.49 -9.34
C GLY A 332 23.34 -2.39 -8.44
N ALA A 333 22.99 -2.39 -7.15
CA ALA A 333 23.49 -1.43 -6.17
C ALA A 333 24.90 -1.77 -5.65
N MET A 334 25.31 -3.03 -5.70
CA MET A 334 26.60 -3.48 -5.15
C MET A 334 27.82 -2.70 -5.64
N PRO A 335 28.00 -2.42 -6.96
CA PRO A 335 29.13 -1.64 -7.43
C PRO A 335 29.16 -0.18 -6.93
N ILE A 336 27.99 0.36 -6.56
CA ILE A 336 27.85 1.72 -6.04
C ILE A 336 28.22 1.74 -4.55
N ILE A 337 27.71 0.74 -3.81
CA ILE A 337 27.90 0.69 -2.35
C ILE A 337 29.29 0.22 -1.97
N PHE A 338 29.80 -0.78 -2.71
CA PHE A 338 31.10 -1.43 -2.47
C PHE A 338 31.92 -1.51 -3.78
N PRO A 339 32.43 -0.40 -4.30
CA PRO A 339 33.09 -0.35 -5.62
C PRO A 339 34.32 -1.25 -5.71
N GLU A 340 35.00 -1.49 -4.59
CA GLU A 340 36.20 -2.37 -4.51
C GLU A 340 35.88 -3.85 -4.31
N LYS A 341 34.61 -4.20 -4.07
CA LYS A 341 34.22 -5.57 -3.75
C LYS A 341 33.78 -6.33 -5.00
N LYS A 342 34.43 -7.43 -5.33
CA LYS A 342 33.90 -8.33 -6.35
C LYS A 342 32.64 -9.01 -5.82
N VAL A 343 31.55 -8.85 -6.55
CA VAL A 343 30.28 -9.51 -6.22
C VAL A 343 30.31 -10.92 -6.77
N PHE A 344 30.28 -11.89 -5.87
CA PHE A 344 30.10 -13.29 -6.23
C PHE A 344 28.67 -13.70 -5.90
N LEU A 345 27.98 -14.30 -6.85
CA LEU A 345 26.69 -14.93 -6.57
C LEU A 345 26.94 -16.10 -5.61
N GLN A 346 26.48 -15.96 -4.37
CA GLN A 346 26.51 -17.02 -3.38
C GLN A 346 25.11 -17.57 -3.15
N TYR A 347 24.94 -18.86 -3.30
CA TYR A 347 23.67 -19.51 -3.02
C TYR A 347 23.40 -19.53 -1.51
N THR A 348 22.17 -19.25 -1.12
CA THR A 348 21.74 -19.23 0.29
C THR A 348 21.97 -20.56 1.01
N THR A 349 21.86 -21.68 0.28
CA THR A 349 22.08 -23.04 0.79
C THR A 349 23.53 -23.35 1.16
N THR A 350 24.50 -22.60 0.66
CA THR A 350 25.95 -22.86 0.86
C THR A 350 26.66 -21.68 1.52
N SER A 351 25.96 -20.68 2.03
CA SER A 351 26.53 -19.50 2.67
C SER A 351 26.65 -19.66 4.19
N PRO A 352 27.82 -20.01 4.75
CA PRO A 352 27.99 -20.13 6.21
C PRO A 352 27.68 -18.80 6.92
N LYS A 353 27.96 -17.68 6.24
CA LYS A 353 27.74 -16.35 6.79
C LYS A 353 26.24 -16.05 6.92
N LEU A 354 25.46 -16.37 5.89
CA LEU A 354 24.02 -16.25 5.94
C LEU A 354 23.42 -17.18 7.01
N HIS A 355 23.88 -18.42 7.08
CA HIS A 355 23.42 -19.39 8.08
C HIS A 355 23.63 -18.85 9.50
N LYS A 356 24.78 -18.19 9.75
CA LYS A 356 25.05 -17.54 11.03
C LYS A 356 24.07 -16.39 11.33
N VAL A 357 23.76 -15.56 10.33
CA VAL A 357 22.76 -14.46 10.46
C VAL A 357 21.36 -15.02 10.75
N LEU A 358 21.00 -16.12 10.08
CA LEU A 358 19.71 -16.79 10.27
C LEU A 358 19.65 -17.65 11.55
N GLY A 359 20.78 -17.83 12.27
CA GLY A 359 20.84 -18.67 13.47
C GLY A 359 20.67 -20.17 13.19
N VAL A 360 21.01 -20.63 11.97
CA VAL A 360 20.90 -22.03 11.57
C VAL A 360 22.29 -22.66 11.37
N GLU A 361 22.36 -23.98 11.52
CA GLU A 361 23.61 -24.73 11.26
C GLU A 361 23.92 -24.74 9.75
N THR A 362 25.23 -24.63 9.43
CA THR A 362 25.66 -24.78 8.04
C THR A 362 25.62 -26.24 7.65
N PRO A 363 24.85 -26.66 6.64
CA PRO A 363 24.84 -28.04 6.19
C PRO A 363 26.24 -28.48 5.72
N VAL A 364 26.67 -29.64 6.16
CA VAL A 364 27.87 -30.31 5.62
C VAL A 364 27.38 -31.23 4.50
N PHE A 365 27.81 -30.91 3.28
CA PHE A 365 27.55 -31.77 2.12
C PHE A 365 28.78 -32.69 1.96
N ASP A 366 28.57 -34.00 2.05
CA ASP A 366 29.59 -35.03 1.75
C ASP A 366 29.85 -35.10 0.23
#